data_437f83e1fc5614e5b4d660cc1428cd66
#
_entry.id   437f83e1fc5614e5b4d660cc1428cd66
#
_cell.length_a   1.000
_cell.length_b   1.000
_cell.length_c   1.000
_cell.angle_alpha   90.00
_cell.angle_beta   90.00
_cell.angle_gamma   90.00
#
_symmetry.space_group_name_H-M   'P 1'
#
loop_
_entity.id
_entity.type
_entity.pdbx_description
1 polymer ?
#
loop_
_entity_poly.entity_id
_entity_poly.type
_entity_poly.pdbx_seq_one_letter_code
_entity_poly.pdbx_strand_id
1 'polypeptide(L)'
;MIENWTIDYYETEPGKSPVVDFIDGLPTAKARAKIYRSLDLLAEYGFDLGRPHIKKISGKLWELRVIFASNQYRLFFFQMGEKRLKIVHAIHKKTRRIRKRDLDLALNRMKQCLGG
;
A
#
# COMPACT_ATOMS: atom_id res chain seq x y z
N MET A 1 10.89 21.58 11.28
CA MET A 1 10.33 21.10 10.00
C MET A 1 10.12 19.62 10.07
N ILE A 2 8.91 19.14 9.84
CA ILE A 2 8.62 17.71 9.86
C ILE A 2 9.03 17.12 8.52
N GLU A 3 9.89 16.11 8.57
CA GLU A 3 10.32 15.39 7.39
C GLU A 3 9.27 14.37 6.98
N ASN A 4 8.73 14.49 5.78
CA ASN A 4 7.74 13.54 5.29
C ASN A 4 8.42 12.26 4.80
N TRP A 5 7.64 11.19 4.79
CA TRP A 5 8.06 9.93 4.20
C TRP A 5 7.87 10.00 2.69
N THR A 6 8.77 9.39 1.94
CA THR A 6 8.62 9.22 0.49
C THR A 6 7.86 7.93 0.22
N ILE A 7 6.82 8.03 -0.61
CA ILE A 7 6.04 6.85 -1.04
C ILE A 7 6.47 6.48 -2.45
N ASP A 8 7.03 5.29 -2.59
CA ASP A 8 7.38 4.72 -3.89
C ASP A 8 6.44 3.55 -4.19
N TYR A 9 6.28 3.21 -5.47
CA TYR A 9 5.43 2.12 -5.92
C TYR A 9 6.27 1.06 -6.63
N TYR A 10 5.96 -0.21 -6.34
CA TYR A 10 6.59 -1.32 -7.04
C TYR A 10 6.32 -1.21 -8.55
N GLU A 11 7.36 -1.42 -9.35
CA GLU A 11 7.27 -1.39 -10.81
C GLU A 11 7.71 -2.72 -11.38
N THR A 12 6.95 -3.27 -12.32
CA THR A 12 7.32 -4.48 -13.06
C THR A 12 8.39 -4.17 -14.10
N GLU A 13 8.32 -2.94 -14.64
CA GLU A 13 9.33 -2.35 -15.52
C GLU A 13 9.23 -0.83 -15.35
N PRO A 14 10.24 -0.06 -15.78
CA PRO A 14 10.23 1.40 -15.58
C PRO A 14 8.94 2.03 -16.09
N GLY A 15 8.26 2.78 -15.21
CA GLY A 15 7.02 3.45 -15.53
C GLY A 15 5.76 2.60 -15.43
N LYS A 16 5.87 1.30 -15.10
CA LYS A 16 4.71 0.42 -14.99
C LYS A 16 4.52 -0.09 -13.56
N SER A 17 3.54 0.48 -12.86
CA SER A 17 3.19 0.07 -11.51
C SER A 17 1.83 -0.60 -11.48
N PRO A 18 1.76 -1.90 -11.08
CA PRO A 18 0.47 -2.57 -10.88
C PRO A 18 -0.38 -1.90 -9.81
N VAL A 19 0.24 -1.30 -8.81
CA VAL A 19 -0.49 -0.61 -7.73
C VAL A 19 -1.16 0.66 -8.27
N VAL A 20 -0.43 1.49 -9.00
CA VAL A 20 -0.98 2.71 -9.59
C VAL A 20 -2.08 2.34 -10.59
N ASP A 21 -1.86 1.32 -11.41
CA ASP A 21 -2.87 0.85 -12.37
C ASP A 21 -4.13 0.37 -11.65
N PHE A 22 -3.97 -0.33 -10.54
CA PHE A 22 -5.12 -0.76 -9.74
C PHE A 22 -5.93 0.45 -9.25
N ILE A 23 -5.27 1.44 -8.68
CA ILE A 23 -5.95 2.63 -8.14
C ILE A 23 -6.63 3.40 -9.26
N ASP A 24 -5.92 3.66 -10.34
CA ASP A 24 -6.43 4.45 -11.46
C ASP A 24 -7.54 3.73 -12.23
N GLY A 25 -7.59 2.40 -12.12
CA GLY A 25 -8.64 1.58 -12.72
C GLY A 25 -9.92 1.49 -11.89
N LEU A 26 -9.98 2.05 -10.70
CA LEU A 26 -11.19 2.04 -9.90
C LEU A 26 -12.30 2.87 -10.56
N PRO A 27 -13.57 2.41 -10.46
CA PRO A 27 -14.64 2.98 -11.27
C PRO A 27 -15.05 4.40 -10.93
N THR A 28 -14.81 4.88 -9.72
CA THR A 28 -15.23 6.23 -9.34
C THR A 28 -14.04 7.12 -8.97
N ALA A 29 -14.14 8.39 -9.37
CA ALA A 29 -13.13 9.38 -9.03
C ALA A 29 -13.01 9.56 -7.51
N LYS A 30 -14.12 9.45 -6.79
CA LYS A 30 -14.11 9.60 -5.33
C LYS A 30 -13.35 8.47 -4.64
N ALA A 31 -13.47 7.24 -5.13
CA ALA A 31 -12.71 6.11 -4.58
C ALA A 31 -11.21 6.29 -4.82
N ARG A 32 -10.82 6.68 -6.05
CA ARG A 32 -9.42 6.96 -6.38
C ARG A 32 -8.84 8.06 -5.49
N ALA A 33 -9.58 9.16 -5.34
CA ALA A 33 -9.16 10.29 -4.51
C ALA A 33 -8.99 9.87 -3.05
N LYS A 34 -9.89 9.03 -2.54
CA LYS A 34 -9.81 8.56 -1.15
C LYS A 34 -8.53 7.76 -0.90
N ILE A 35 -8.15 6.91 -1.85
CA ILE A 35 -6.92 6.12 -1.71
C ILE A 35 -5.68 7.03 -1.75
N TYR A 36 -5.61 7.95 -2.72
CA TYR A 36 -4.47 8.86 -2.80
C TYR A 36 -4.38 9.76 -1.57
N ARG A 37 -5.52 10.19 -1.03
CA ARG A 37 -5.52 10.96 0.22
C ARG A 37 -4.99 10.14 1.39
N SER A 38 -5.33 8.86 1.46
CA SER A 38 -4.82 7.97 2.49
C SER A 38 -3.31 7.75 2.34
N LEU A 39 -2.81 7.67 1.11
CA LEU A 39 -1.38 7.59 0.84
C LEU A 39 -0.67 8.89 1.23
N ASP A 40 -1.29 10.04 1.02
CA ASP A 40 -0.74 11.33 1.48
C ASP A 40 -0.62 11.37 3.00
N LEU A 41 -1.62 10.84 3.72
CA LEU A 41 -1.56 10.73 5.17
C LEU A 41 -0.45 9.79 5.62
N LEU A 42 -0.25 8.69 4.91
CA LEU A 42 0.84 7.77 5.20
C LEU A 42 2.20 8.45 4.99
N ALA A 43 2.32 9.27 3.94
CA ALA A 43 3.53 10.05 3.68
C ALA A 43 3.81 11.06 4.79
N GLU A 44 2.75 11.65 5.34
CA GLU A 44 2.89 12.64 6.41
C GLU A 44 3.28 12.02 7.75
N TYR A 45 2.63 10.93 8.13
CA TYR A 45 2.78 10.33 9.45
C TYR A 45 3.61 9.05 9.49
N GLY A 46 3.80 8.38 8.36
CA GLY A 46 4.50 7.09 8.34
C GLY A 46 3.85 6.10 9.29
N PHE A 47 4.66 5.40 10.07
CA PHE A 47 4.15 4.43 11.05
C PHE A 47 3.40 5.06 12.22
N ASP A 48 3.57 6.35 12.44
CA ASP A 48 2.82 7.08 13.47
C ASP A 48 1.34 7.23 13.11
N LEU A 49 0.98 6.94 11.85
CA LEU A 49 -0.43 6.91 11.44
C LEU A 49 -1.24 5.92 12.28
N GLY A 50 -0.62 4.80 12.64
CA GLY A 50 -1.17 3.87 13.63
C GLY A 50 -2.46 3.17 13.23
N ARG A 51 -2.97 2.38 14.17
CA ARG A 51 -4.27 1.72 14.00
C ARG A 51 -5.40 2.73 14.12
N PRO A 52 -6.53 2.52 13.42
CA PRO A 52 -6.85 1.38 12.55
C PRO A 52 -6.37 1.53 11.11
N HIS A 53 -5.60 2.59 10.80
CA HIS A 53 -5.22 2.94 9.43
C HIS A 53 -4.17 1.99 8.86
N ILE A 54 -3.20 1.59 9.67
CA ILE A 54 -2.19 0.63 9.26
C ILE A 54 -2.11 -0.54 10.24
N LYS A 55 -1.64 -1.68 9.74
CA LYS A 55 -1.48 -2.88 10.54
C LYS A 55 -0.32 -3.70 10.03
N LYS A 56 0.49 -4.24 10.94
CA LYS A 56 1.55 -5.16 10.58
C LYS A 56 0.95 -6.51 10.17
N ILE A 57 1.41 -7.05 9.05
CA ILE A 57 0.89 -8.29 8.49
C ILE A 57 1.86 -9.46 8.75
N SER A 58 3.11 -9.32 8.31
CA SER A 58 4.09 -10.41 8.44
C SER A 58 5.49 -9.83 8.27
N GLY A 59 6.36 -10.06 9.27
CA GLY A 59 7.73 -9.57 9.21
C GLY A 59 7.78 -8.07 8.99
N LYS A 60 8.32 -7.65 7.85
CA LYS A 60 8.44 -6.22 7.49
C LYS A 60 7.27 -5.71 6.67
N LEU A 61 6.31 -6.57 6.34
CA LEU A 61 5.16 -6.21 5.51
C LEU A 61 4.02 -5.66 6.36
N TRP A 62 3.50 -4.52 5.94
CA TRP A 62 2.36 -3.81 6.56
C TRP A 62 1.24 -3.63 5.56
N GLU A 63 0.05 -3.32 6.04
CA GLU A 63 -1.06 -2.91 5.19
C GLU A 63 -1.57 -1.52 5.57
N LEU A 64 -1.97 -0.76 4.57
CA LEU A 64 -2.73 0.47 4.72
C LEU A 64 -4.19 0.13 4.42
N ARG A 65 -5.08 0.48 5.33
CA ARG A 65 -6.50 0.17 5.25
C ARG A 65 -7.27 1.40 4.81
N VAL A 66 -7.99 1.29 3.70
CA VAL A 66 -8.77 2.40 3.16
C VAL A 66 -10.21 1.95 3.04
N ILE A 67 -11.12 2.71 3.64
CA ILE A 67 -12.55 2.43 3.59
C ILE A 67 -13.24 3.57 2.84
N PHE A 68 -13.99 3.23 1.79
CA PHE A 68 -14.78 4.18 1.04
C PHE A 68 -16.16 3.60 0.79
N ALA A 69 -17.20 4.24 1.34
CA ALA A 69 -18.57 3.70 1.36
C ALA A 69 -18.53 2.29 1.98
N SER A 70 -19.05 1.28 1.29
CA SER A 70 -19.01 -0.11 1.76
C SER A 70 -17.79 -0.88 1.25
N ASN A 71 -16.88 -0.21 0.52
CA ASN A 71 -15.72 -0.87 -0.05
C ASN A 71 -14.52 -0.75 0.88
N GLN A 72 -13.74 -1.82 0.95
CA GLN A 72 -12.51 -1.86 1.70
C GLN A 72 -11.36 -2.18 0.77
N TYR A 73 -10.31 -1.35 0.85
CA TYR A 73 -9.10 -1.53 0.07
C TYR A 73 -7.93 -1.77 1.00
N ARG A 74 -6.97 -2.58 0.58
CA ARG A 74 -5.74 -2.83 1.32
C ARG A 74 -4.56 -2.60 0.39
N LEU A 75 -3.62 -1.77 0.85
CA LEU A 75 -2.39 -1.51 0.13
C LEU A 75 -1.25 -2.04 0.99
N PHE A 76 -0.45 -2.94 0.45
CA PHE A 76 0.64 -3.58 1.19
C PHE A 76 1.93 -2.82 0.95
N PHE A 77 2.65 -2.55 2.03
CA PHE A 77 3.87 -1.76 1.96
C PHE A 77 4.91 -2.21 2.98
N PHE A 78 6.14 -1.78 2.76
CA PHE A 78 7.22 -2.00 3.71
C PHE A 78 8.18 -0.82 3.66
N GLN A 79 9.02 -0.70 4.68
CA GLN A 79 10.04 0.35 4.71
C GLN A 79 11.26 -0.10 3.94
N MET A 80 11.60 0.62 2.88
CA MET A 80 12.71 0.28 2.01
C MET A 80 13.98 1.10 2.27
N GLY A 81 13.95 1.99 3.22
CA GLY A 81 15.08 2.83 3.57
C GLY A 81 14.64 3.91 4.52
N GLU A 82 15.56 4.79 4.87
CA GLU A 82 15.24 5.88 5.79
C GLU A 82 14.13 6.76 5.21
N LYS A 83 13.01 6.85 5.91
CA LYS A 83 11.85 7.65 5.49
C LYS A 83 11.31 7.30 4.09
N ARG A 84 11.47 6.03 3.67
CA ARG A 84 10.94 5.56 2.37
C ARG A 84 10.08 4.34 2.56
N LEU A 85 8.86 4.41 2.02
CA LEU A 85 7.91 3.30 2.03
C LEU A 85 7.63 2.88 0.59
N LYS A 86 7.62 1.57 0.35
CA LYS A 86 7.34 1.00 -0.97
C LYS A 86 6.01 0.28 -0.94
N ILE A 87 5.08 0.71 -1.78
CA ILE A 87 3.79 0.03 -1.93
C ILE A 87 3.97 -1.07 -2.96
N VAL A 88 3.73 -2.32 -2.57
CA VAL A 88 4.01 -3.48 -3.43
C VAL A 88 2.78 -4.15 -4.01
N HIS A 89 1.62 -3.98 -3.39
CA HIS A 89 0.39 -4.63 -3.87
C HIS A 89 -0.82 -3.90 -3.34
N ALA A 90 -1.92 -3.95 -4.08
CA ALA A 90 -3.18 -3.33 -3.66
C ALA A 90 -4.33 -4.25 -4.05
N ILE A 91 -5.32 -4.38 -3.17
CA ILE A 91 -6.49 -5.22 -3.40
C ILE A 91 -7.77 -4.52 -2.97
N HIS A 92 -8.87 -4.92 -3.60
CA HIS A 92 -10.21 -4.64 -3.13
C HIS A 92 -10.60 -5.84 -2.24
N LYS A 93 -10.62 -5.62 -0.94
CA LYS A 93 -10.86 -6.70 0.01
C LYS A 93 -12.35 -7.06 0.06
N LYS A 94 -12.68 -8.24 -0.44
CA LYS A 94 -14.07 -8.75 -0.49
C LYS A 94 -14.31 -9.89 0.47
N THR A 95 -13.26 -10.41 1.10
CA THR A 95 -13.34 -11.55 2.00
C THR A 95 -12.88 -11.15 3.38
N ARG A 96 -13.20 -11.97 4.38
CA ARG A 96 -12.83 -11.71 5.78
C ARG A 96 -11.34 -11.71 6.00
N ARG A 97 -10.62 -12.55 5.24
CA ARG A 97 -9.16 -12.67 5.32
C ARG A 97 -8.53 -12.28 3.99
N ILE A 98 -7.29 -11.81 4.06
CA ILE A 98 -6.47 -11.60 2.87
C ILE A 98 -6.20 -12.97 2.25
N ARG A 99 -6.42 -13.09 0.93
CA ARG A 99 -6.17 -14.34 0.22
C ARG A 99 -4.68 -14.64 0.23
N LYS A 100 -4.35 -15.93 0.36
CA LYS A 100 -2.96 -16.37 0.39
C LYS A 100 -2.19 -15.90 -0.84
N ARG A 101 -2.79 -15.95 -2.03
CA ARG A 101 -2.13 -15.50 -3.26
C ARG A 101 -1.74 -14.02 -3.21
N ASP A 102 -2.57 -13.17 -2.60
CA ASP A 102 -2.28 -11.74 -2.47
C ASP A 102 -1.17 -11.51 -1.46
N LEU A 103 -1.18 -12.22 -0.36
CA LEU A 103 -0.12 -12.14 0.63
C LEU A 103 1.21 -12.62 0.06
N ASP A 104 1.20 -13.77 -0.63
CA ASP A 104 2.41 -14.32 -1.26
C ASP A 104 2.98 -13.37 -2.30
N LEU A 105 2.12 -12.75 -3.12
CA LEU A 105 2.55 -11.79 -4.13
C LEU A 105 3.21 -10.57 -3.48
N ALA A 106 2.58 -10.04 -2.43
CA ALA A 106 3.14 -8.89 -1.71
C ALA A 106 4.51 -9.23 -1.09
N LEU A 107 4.61 -10.39 -0.45
CA LEU A 107 5.87 -10.85 0.15
C LEU A 107 6.96 -11.06 -0.88
N ASN A 108 6.62 -11.66 -2.04
CA ASN A 108 7.58 -11.89 -3.11
C ASN A 108 8.12 -10.58 -3.67
N ARG A 109 7.24 -9.62 -3.91
CA ARG A 109 7.64 -8.30 -4.40
C ARG A 109 8.51 -7.57 -3.39
N MET A 110 8.19 -7.69 -2.10
CA MET A 110 9.03 -7.12 -1.04
C MET A 110 10.43 -7.72 -1.08
N LYS A 111 10.52 -9.05 -1.18
CA LYS A 111 11.82 -9.74 -1.26
C LYS A 111 12.63 -9.29 -2.46
N GLN A 112 11.99 -9.14 -3.62
CA GLN A 112 12.65 -8.64 -4.82
C GLN A 112 13.24 -7.24 -4.60
N CYS A 113 12.46 -6.35 -3.96
CA CYS A 113 12.91 -4.99 -3.67
C CYS A 113 14.08 -4.98 -2.69
N LEU A 114 14.13 -5.92 -1.75
CA LEU A 114 15.20 -6.03 -0.78
C LEU A 114 16.45 -6.75 -1.32
N GLY A 115 16.45 -7.12 -2.59
CA GLY A 115 17.59 -7.73 -3.24
C GLY A 115 17.77 -9.22 -2.92
N GLY A 116 16.72 -9.82 -2.40
CA GLY A 116 16.74 -11.23 -2.06
C GLY A 116 16.43 -12.14 -3.23
#